data_f44b91605a4861d3476f98584764961a
#
_entry.id   f44b91605a4861d3476f98584764961a
#
_cell.length_a   1.000
_cell.length_b   1.000
_cell.length_c   1.000
_cell.angle_alpha   90.00
_cell.angle_beta   90.00
_cell.angle_gamma   90.00
#
_symmetry.space_group_name_H-M   'P 1'
#
loop_
_entity.id
_entity.type
_entity.pdbx_description
1 polymer ?
#
loop_
_entity_poly.entity_id
_entity_poly.type
_entity_poly.pdbx_seq_one_letter_code
_entity_poly.pdbx_strand_id
1 'polypeptide(L)'
;MVKLKDNNRFMELNDTSLMKIKVRLPSGEFKTYRFDNDTLKFTPANTSSGADNTATIDFNPAFLEDGEYELIVSGKDRSGNESGQLDYKVIFSIINKPMISNLLNYPNPFTTSTAFVFTVTGSEVPQNLRIQILTITGKVVREITK
;
A
#
# COMPACT_ATOMS: atom_id res chain seq x y z
N MET A 1 6.30 -2.60 2.53
CA MET A 1 7.33 -2.87 3.57
C MET A 1 6.71 -2.74 4.95
N VAL A 2 6.83 -3.75 5.81
CA VAL A 2 6.42 -3.75 7.22
C VAL A 2 7.71 -3.78 8.07
N LYS A 3 7.76 -2.97 9.13
CA LYS A 3 8.86 -2.97 10.09
C LYS A 3 8.39 -3.58 11.41
N LEU A 4 9.16 -4.51 11.92
CA LEU A 4 8.96 -5.16 13.22
C LEU A 4 10.09 -4.71 14.12
N LYS A 5 9.76 -4.18 15.29
CA LYS A 5 10.74 -3.71 16.27
C LYS A 5 10.49 -4.36 17.61
N ASP A 6 11.57 -4.84 18.23
CA ASP A 6 11.60 -5.33 19.60
C ASP A 6 12.59 -4.48 20.42
N ASN A 7 12.20 -4.16 21.64
CA ASN A 7 13.08 -3.45 22.58
C ASN A 7 14.16 -4.35 23.19
N ASN A 8 13.97 -5.67 23.14
CA ASN A 8 14.96 -6.64 23.60
C ASN A 8 16.08 -6.81 22.56
N ARG A 9 17.27 -6.29 22.87
CA ARG A 9 18.43 -6.37 21.96
C ARG A 9 19.14 -7.73 21.99
N PHE A 10 18.83 -8.57 22.94
CA PHE A 10 19.51 -9.87 23.11
C PHE A 10 18.77 -11.01 22.38
N MET A 11 17.55 -10.77 21.95
CA MET A 11 16.73 -11.74 21.22
C MET A 11 16.38 -11.16 19.86
N GLU A 12 17.28 -11.30 18.89
CA GLU A 12 17.09 -10.76 17.55
C GLU A 12 15.84 -11.31 16.85
N LEU A 13 15.15 -10.43 16.14
CA LEU A 13 14.02 -10.77 15.26
C LEU A 13 14.58 -11.43 13.99
N ASN A 14 14.89 -12.71 14.04
CA ASN A 14 15.49 -13.45 12.93
C ASN A 14 14.76 -14.75 12.58
N ASP A 15 13.57 -14.99 13.16
CA ASP A 15 12.78 -16.19 12.97
C ASP A 15 11.42 -15.87 12.36
N THR A 16 11.19 -16.32 11.13
CA THR A 16 9.94 -16.11 10.40
C THR A 16 8.81 -17.01 10.88
N SER A 17 9.10 -18.10 11.60
CA SER A 17 8.07 -19.03 12.12
C SER A 17 7.14 -18.37 13.13
N LEU A 18 7.61 -17.30 13.76
CA LEU A 18 6.86 -16.53 14.75
C LEU A 18 5.97 -15.43 14.11
N MET A 19 6.02 -15.30 12.81
CA MET A 19 5.33 -14.24 12.07
C MET A 19 4.28 -14.82 11.13
N LYS A 20 3.11 -14.16 11.06
CA LYS A 20 2.03 -14.53 10.14
C LYS A 20 1.53 -13.31 9.40
N ILE A 21 1.42 -13.45 8.09
CA ILE A 21 0.82 -12.45 7.22
C ILE A 21 -0.38 -13.07 6.53
N LYS A 22 -1.54 -12.46 6.77
CA LYS A 22 -2.79 -12.85 6.17
C LYS A 22 -3.40 -11.66 5.45
N VAL A 23 -4.11 -11.96 4.38
CA VAL A 23 -4.92 -10.97 3.67
C VAL A 23 -6.34 -11.50 3.59
N ARG A 24 -7.29 -10.70 4.03
CA ARG A 24 -8.69 -10.92 3.74
C ARG A 24 -8.97 -10.39 2.34
N LEU A 25 -9.48 -11.23 1.47
CA LEU A 25 -9.85 -10.91 0.10
C LEU A 25 -11.22 -10.22 0.04
N PRO A 26 -11.59 -9.57 -1.07
CA PRO A 26 -12.93 -9.01 -1.26
C PRO A 26 -14.06 -10.04 -1.12
N SER A 27 -13.78 -11.30 -1.44
CA SER A 27 -14.69 -12.44 -1.22
C SER A 27 -14.98 -12.74 0.27
N GLY A 28 -14.18 -12.16 1.19
CA GLY A 28 -14.21 -12.47 2.61
C GLY A 28 -13.29 -13.61 3.03
N GLU A 29 -12.68 -14.33 2.09
CA GLU A 29 -11.74 -15.40 2.38
C GLU A 29 -10.40 -14.86 2.89
N PHE A 30 -9.70 -15.67 3.70
CA PHE A 30 -8.38 -15.36 4.20
C PHE A 30 -7.30 -16.15 3.45
N LYS A 31 -6.36 -15.43 2.85
CA LYS A 31 -5.15 -16.00 2.26
C LYS A 31 -3.97 -15.78 3.21
N THR A 32 -3.30 -16.87 3.60
CA THR A 32 -2.07 -16.79 4.39
C THR A 32 -0.87 -16.85 3.45
N TYR A 33 0.06 -15.92 3.61
CA TYR A 33 1.29 -15.87 2.82
C TYR A 33 2.44 -16.50 3.59
N ARG A 34 3.30 -17.21 2.87
CA ARG A 34 4.52 -17.83 3.40
C ARG A 34 5.74 -17.02 2.94
N PHE A 35 6.78 -17.05 3.74
CA PHE A 35 8.06 -16.44 3.36
C PHE A 35 8.74 -17.31 2.29
N ASP A 36 8.76 -16.82 1.05
CA ASP A 36 9.25 -17.50 -0.15
C ASP A 36 10.33 -16.72 -0.90
N ASN A 37 10.66 -15.52 -0.42
CA ASN A 37 11.57 -14.52 -1.01
C ASN A 37 11.06 -13.85 -2.30
N ASP A 38 9.99 -14.31 -2.89
CA ASP A 38 9.37 -13.69 -4.07
C ASP A 38 8.25 -12.73 -3.65
N THR A 39 7.18 -13.29 -3.07
CA THR A 39 6.03 -12.50 -2.61
C THR A 39 6.27 -11.88 -1.24
N LEU A 40 6.94 -12.61 -0.34
CA LEU A 40 7.20 -12.22 1.03
C LEU A 40 8.68 -12.42 1.38
N LYS A 41 9.44 -11.34 1.35
CA LYS A 41 10.86 -11.34 1.68
C LYS A 41 11.08 -10.84 3.09
N PHE A 42 11.83 -11.60 3.88
CA PHE A 42 12.20 -11.24 5.22
C PHE A 42 13.66 -10.81 5.29
N THR A 43 13.91 -9.68 5.92
CA THR A 43 15.26 -9.22 6.27
C THR A 43 15.35 -9.20 7.80
N PRO A 44 16.16 -10.08 8.40
CA PRO A 44 16.29 -10.18 9.84
C PRO A 44 16.92 -8.93 10.44
N ALA A 45 16.67 -8.72 11.72
CA ALA A 45 17.38 -7.72 12.50
C ALA A 45 18.87 -8.08 12.59
N ASN A 46 19.71 -7.06 12.69
CA ASN A 46 21.14 -7.19 12.96
C ASN A 46 21.54 -6.20 14.06
N THR A 47 21.71 -6.70 15.26
CA THR A 47 22.04 -5.90 16.46
C THR A 47 23.54 -5.81 16.72
N SER A 48 24.37 -6.51 15.95
CA SER A 48 25.82 -6.62 16.18
C SER A 48 26.59 -5.28 16.09
N SER A 49 26.03 -4.27 15.44
CA SER A 49 26.60 -2.93 15.33
C SER A 49 26.00 -1.91 16.32
N GLY A 50 25.24 -2.36 17.31
CA GLY A 50 24.49 -1.47 18.21
C GLY A 50 23.21 -0.90 17.58
N ALA A 51 22.81 -1.41 16.43
CA ALA A 51 21.57 -1.04 15.78
C ALA A 51 20.33 -1.55 16.54
N ASP A 52 19.20 -0.96 16.28
CA ASP A 52 17.93 -1.40 16.84
C ASP A 52 17.56 -2.82 16.37
N ASN A 53 16.97 -3.60 17.26
CA ASN A 53 16.40 -4.91 16.92
C ASN A 53 15.15 -4.71 16.04
N THR A 54 15.39 -4.50 14.76
CA THR A 54 14.37 -4.19 13.76
C THR A 54 14.53 -5.11 12.57
N ALA A 55 13.51 -5.94 12.31
CA ALA A 55 13.38 -6.73 11.10
C ALA A 55 12.46 -6.05 10.10
N THR A 56 12.62 -6.35 8.82
CA THR A 56 11.75 -5.84 7.77
C THR A 56 11.13 -6.95 6.95
N ILE A 57 9.90 -6.74 6.51
CA ILE A 57 9.17 -7.63 5.62
C ILE A 57 8.77 -6.83 4.40
N ASP A 58 9.26 -7.22 3.25
CA ASP A 58 8.79 -6.71 1.96
C ASP A 58 7.71 -7.65 1.44
N PHE A 59 6.53 -7.09 1.23
CA PHE A 59 5.34 -7.82 0.79
C PHE A 59 4.90 -7.28 -0.56
N ASN A 60 5.06 -8.08 -1.61
CA ASN A 60 4.79 -7.75 -3.01
C ASN A 60 3.79 -8.73 -3.63
N PRO A 61 2.54 -8.78 -3.15
CA PRO A 61 1.54 -9.65 -3.71
C PRO A 61 0.97 -9.10 -5.02
N ALA A 62 0.47 -9.98 -5.88
CA ALA A 62 -0.40 -9.62 -6.99
C ALA A 62 -1.86 -9.72 -6.55
N PHE A 63 -2.58 -8.60 -6.63
CA PHE A 63 -4.03 -8.54 -6.40
C PHE A 63 -4.74 -8.36 -7.74
N LEU A 64 -5.50 -9.37 -8.16
CA LEU A 64 -6.15 -9.40 -9.47
C LEU A 64 -7.60 -8.95 -9.44
N GLU A 65 -8.23 -8.96 -8.27
CA GLU A 65 -9.63 -8.59 -8.11
C GLU A 65 -9.75 -7.18 -7.56
N ASP A 66 -10.71 -6.43 -8.09
CA ASP A 66 -11.08 -5.13 -7.54
C ASP A 66 -11.83 -5.32 -6.23
N GLY A 67 -11.59 -4.44 -5.26
CA GLY A 67 -12.31 -4.47 -4.00
C GLY A 67 -11.44 -4.10 -2.80
N GLU A 68 -12.03 -4.27 -1.63
CA GLU A 68 -11.41 -3.98 -0.35
C GLU A 68 -10.67 -5.21 0.20
N TYR A 69 -9.44 -4.98 0.61
CA TYR A 69 -8.56 -5.96 1.22
C TYR A 69 -8.20 -5.53 2.63
N GLU A 70 -8.02 -6.50 3.52
CA GLU A 70 -7.50 -6.26 4.88
C GLU A 70 -6.20 -7.05 5.06
N LEU A 71 -5.07 -6.34 5.17
CA LEU A 71 -3.79 -6.93 5.55
C LEU A 71 -3.75 -7.09 7.07
N ILE A 72 -3.45 -8.30 7.53
CA ILE A 72 -3.31 -8.63 8.95
C ILE A 72 -1.89 -9.15 9.16
N VAL A 73 -1.18 -8.49 10.06
CA VAL A 73 0.17 -8.88 10.47
C VAL A 73 0.14 -9.23 11.95
N SER A 74 0.50 -10.44 12.28
CA SER A 74 0.68 -10.89 13.66
C SER A 74 2.08 -11.47 13.85
N GLY A 75 2.63 -11.30 15.03
CA GLY A 75 3.93 -11.81 15.38
C GLY A 75 4.01 -12.14 16.86
N LYS A 76 4.94 -13.02 17.21
CA LYS A 76 5.31 -13.36 18.58
C LYS A 76 6.80 -13.18 18.76
N ASP A 77 7.24 -12.83 19.95
CA ASP A 77 8.64 -12.95 20.30
C ASP A 77 9.01 -14.41 20.61
N ARG A 78 10.29 -14.68 20.78
CA ARG A 78 10.77 -16.03 21.17
C ARG A 78 10.30 -16.48 22.55
N SER A 79 9.86 -15.57 23.39
CA SER A 79 9.28 -15.86 24.71
C SER A 79 7.79 -16.21 24.62
N GLY A 80 7.21 -16.10 23.42
CA GLY A 80 5.80 -16.39 23.15
C GLY A 80 4.86 -15.22 23.38
N ASN A 81 5.39 -14.03 23.69
CA ASN A 81 4.57 -12.83 23.83
C ASN A 81 4.10 -12.35 22.45
N GLU A 82 2.83 -12.03 22.34
CA GLU A 82 2.26 -11.48 21.10
C GLU A 82 2.66 -10.02 20.91
N SER A 83 2.74 -9.58 19.66
CA SER A 83 3.10 -8.21 19.25
C SER A 83 1.97 -7.20 19.55
N GLY A 84 1.56 -7.11 20.81
CA GLY A 84 0.46 -6.28 21.30
C GLY A 84 -0.81 -7.08 21.56
N GLN A 85 -1.85 -6.38 22.03
CA GLN A 85 -3.15 -7.00 22.35
C GLN A 85 -4.00 -7.28 21.12
N LEU A 86 -3.69 -6.63 19.99
CA LEU A 86 -4.43 -6.74 18.73
C LEU A 86 -3.44 -6.90 17.57
N ASP A 87 -3.83 -7.71 16.58
CA ASP A 87 -3.12 -7.80 15.31
C ASP A 87 -3.06 -6.44 14.62
N TYR A 88 -1.93 -6.14 13.98
CA TYR A 88 -1.82 -4.96 13.13
C TYR A 88 -2.63 -5.17 11.85
N LYS A 89 -3.56 -4.24 11.57
CA LYS A 89 -4.48 -4.32 10.45
C LYS A 89 -4.42 -3.07 9.59
N VAL A 90 -4.42 -3.26 8.27
CA VAL A 90 -4.50 -2.19 7.28
C VAL A 90 -5.55 -2.57 6.24
N ILE A 91 -6.53 -1.69 6.05
CA ILE A 91 -7.53 -1.83 5.01
C ILE A 91 -7.08 -0.98 3.82
N PHE A 92 -7.15 -1.54 2.61
CA PHE A 92 -6.83 -0.85 1.38
C PHE A 92 -7.71 -1.36 0.23
N SER A 93 -7.89 -0.54 -0.79
CA SER A 93 -8.69 -0.89 -1.96
C SER A 93 -7.78 -1.08 -3.19
N ILE A 94 -8.07 -2.11 -3.96
CA ILE A 94 -7.47 -2.36 -5.27
C ILE A 94 -8.48 -2.01 -6.34
N ILE A 95 -8.04 -1.23 -7.32
CA ILE A 95 -8.82 -0.85 -8.49
C ILE A 95 -7.94 -1.09 -9.72
N ASN A 96 -8.14 -2.23 -10.36
CA ASN A 96 -7.40 -2.61 -11.58
C ASN A 96 -8.01 -1.98 -12.84
N LYS A 97 -9.28 -1.57 -12.76
CA LYS A 97 -9.96 -0.92 -13.87
C LYS A 97 -9.32 0.43 -14.18
N PRO A 98 -8.95 0.69 -15.45
CA PRO A 98 -8.48 2.01 -15.86
C PRO A 98 -9.57 3.06 -15.65
N MET A 99 -9.28 4.04 -14.82
CA MET A 99 -10.24 5.12 -14.50
C MET A 99 -9.49 6.39 -14.11
N ILE A 100 -10.08 7.53 -14.44
CA ILE A 100 -9.68 8.83 -13.90
C ILE A 100 -10.71 9.25 -12.86
N SER A 101 -10.26 9.56 -11.67
CA SER A 101 -11.11 9.99 -10.54
C SER A 101 -10.50 11.19 -9.83
N ASN A 102 -11.30 11.80 -8.95
CA ASN A 102 -10.88 12.94 -8.13
C ASN A 102 -10.34 14.12 -8.95
N LEU A 103 -10.90 14.34 -10.15
CA LEU A 103 -10.52 15.49 -10.99
C LEU A 103 -10.94 16.79 -10.31
N LEU A 104 -9.98 17.63 -10.00
CA LEU A 104 -10.20 18.97 -9.47
C LEU A 104 -9.14 19.93 -10.00
N ASN A 105 -9.45 21.21 -10.00
CA ASN A 105 -8.45 22.26 -10.20
C ASN A 105 -8.08 22.89 -8.86
N TYR A 106 -6.78 23.11 -8.63
CA TYR A 106 -6.28 23.71 -7.39
C TYR A 106 -5.16 24.71 -7.68
N PRO A 107 -5.25 25.93 -7.10
CA PRO A 107 -6.34 26.45 -6.29
C PRO A 107 -7.63 26.69 -7.08
N ASN A 108 -8.77 26.73 -6.38
CA ASN A 108 -10.06 27.10 -6.92
C ASN A 108 -10.84 27.89 -5.84
N PRO A 109 -11.16 29.20 -6.01
CA PRO A 109 -10.84 30.04 -7.18
C PRO A 109 -9.33 30.30 -7.36
N PHE A 110 -8.94 30.67 -8.59
CA PHE A 110 -7.56 31.06 -8.92
C PHE A 110 -7.52 32.46 -9.56
N THR A 111 -6.37 33.14 -9.41
CA THR A 111 -6.18 34.49 -9.99
C THR A 111 -5.30 34.44 -11.24
N THR A 112 -4.21 33.71 -11.22
CA THR A 112 -3.24 33.67 -12.33
C THR A 112 -3.12 32.31 -12.97
N SER A 113 -3.11 31.25 -12.16
CA SER A 113 -2.93 29.87 -12.63
C SER A 113 -3.60 28.89 -11.67
N THR A 114 -3.92 27.72 -12.22
CA THR A 114 -4.41 26.56 -11.47
C THR A 114 -3.81 25.29 -12.07
N ALA A 115 -3.70 24.24 -11.26
CA ALA A 115 -3.29 22.91 -11.70
C ALA A 115 -4.49 21.97 -11.72
N PHE A 116 -4.59 21.11 -12.72
CA PHE A 116 -5.54 20.00 -12.70
C PHE A 116 -4.90 18.82 -11.97
N VAL A 117 -5.57 18.37 -10.90
CA VAL A 117 -5.15 17.25 -10.09
C VAL A 117 -6.17 16.14 -10.26
N PHE A 118 -5.72 14.94 -10.52
CA PHE A 118 -6.58 13.76 -10.69
C PHE A 118 -5.82 12.49 -10.33
N THR A 119 -6.57 11.43 -10.01
CA THR A 119 -6.04 10.11 -9.76
C THR A 119 -6.27 9.24 -10.99
N VAL A 120 -5.22 8.56 -11.44
CA VAL A 120 -5.31 7.52 -12.48
C VAL A 120 -5.17 6.17 -11.79
N THR A 121 -6.12 5.26 -12.04
CA THR A 121 -6.08 3.86 -11.59
C THR A 121 -5.91 2.94 -12.79
N GLY A 122 -5.62 1.67 -12.53
CA GLY A 122 -5.39 0.64 -13.55
C GLY A 122 -3.93 0.23 -13.66
N SER A 123 -3.71 -0.87 -14.39
CA SER A 123 -2.39 -1.47 -14.59
C SER A 123 -1.52 -0.74 -15.62
N GLU A 124 -2.11 0.13 -16.43
CA GLU A 124 -1.42 0.84 -17.51
C GLU A 124 -1.53 2.35 -17.35
N VAL A 125 -0.45 3.04 -17.64
CA VAL A 125 -0.45 4.51 -17.71
C VAL A 125 -1.06 4.95 -19.04
N PRO A 126 -2.09 5.81 -19.05
CA PRO A 126 -2.66 6.32 -20.29
C PRO A 126 -1.61 7.01 -21.14
N GLN A 127 -1.47 6.57 -22.40
CA GLN A 127 -0.53 7.18 -23.33
C GLN A 127 -1.03 8.51 -23.90
N ASN A 128 -2.35 8.68 -23.92
CA ASN A 128 -3.00 9.90 -24.41
C ASN A 128 -3.93 10.44 -23.31
N LEU A 129 -3.70 11.65 -22.91
CA LEU A 129 -4.55 12.38 -21.98
C LEU A 129 -5.05 13.66 -22.64
N ARG A 130 -6.35 13.90 -22.56
CA ARG A 130 -6.99 15.12 -23.06
C ARG A 130 -7.86 15.73 -21.99
N ILE A 131 -7.64 17.00 -21.68
CA ILE A 131 -8.47 17.80 -20.77
C ILE A 131 -9.13 18.89 -21.59
N GLN A 132 -10.46 18.98 -21.54
CA GLN A 132 -11.23 20.03 -22.19
C GLN A 132 -11.84 20.95 -21.14
N ILE A 133 -11.65 22.25 -21.33
CA ILE A 133 -12.26 23.30 -20.52
C ILE A 133 -13.48 23.79 -21.31
N LEU A 134 -14.64 23.71 -20.71
CA LEU A 134 -15.90 24.03 -21.34
C LEU A 134 -16.57 25.24 -20.65
N THR A 135 -17.33 26.01 -21.42
CA THR A 135 -18.32 26.94 -20.84
C THR A 135 -19.48 26.15 -20.22
N ILE A 136 -20.30 26.80 -19.40
CA ILE A 136 -21.54 26.20 -18.84
C ILE A 136 -22.53 25.76 -19.93
N THR A 137 -22.40 26.28 -21.16
CA THR A 137 -23.22 25.92 -22.32
C THR A 137 -22.61 24.80 -23.17
N GLY A 138 -21.47 24.21 -22.71
CA GLY A 138 -20.82 23.09 -23.39
C GLY A 138 -19.85 23.47 -24.52
N LYS A 139 -19.58 24.77 -24.77
CA LYS A 139 -18.62 25.20 -25.78
C LYS A 139 -17.19 24.99 -25.25
N VAL A 140 -16.35 24.33 -26.03
CA VAL A 140 -14.92 24.17 -25.71
C VAL A 140 -14.21 25.53 -25.76
N VAL A 141 -13.58 25.90 -24.66
CA VAL A 141 -12.76 27.10 -24.52
C VAL A 141 -11.30 26.80 -24.78
N ARG A 142 -10.84 25.67 -24.25
CA ARG A 142 -9.45 25.20 -24.36
C ARG A 142 -9.35 23.69 -24.28
N GLU A 143 -8.39 23.16 -25.00
CA GLU A 143 -7.99 21.77 -24.93
C GLU A 143 -6.51 21.66 -24.56
N ILE A 144 -6.20 20.71 -23.65
CA ILE A 144 -4.85 20.39 -23.22
C ILE A 144 -4.64 18.91 -23.53
N THR A 145 -3.63 18.58 -24.31
CA THR A 145 -3.27 17.22 -24.70
C THR A 145 -1.84 16.92 -24.27
N LYS A 146 -1.58 15.68 -23.92
CA LYS A 146 -0.24 15.15 -23.64
C LYS A 146 -0.01 13.95 -24.53
#